data_196ae052f87b16eed183fa8e6f32cded
#
_entry.id   196ae052f87b16eed183fa8e6f32cded
#
_cell.length_a   1.000
_cell.length_b   1.000
_cell.length_c   1.000
_cell.angle_alpha   90.00
_cell.angle_beta   90.00
_cell.angle_gamma   90.00
#
_symmetry.space_group_name_H-M   'P 1'
#
loop_
_entity.id
_entity.type
_entity.pdbx_description
1 polymer ?
#
loop_
_entity_poly.entity_id
_entity_poly.type
_entity_poly.pdbx_seq_one_letter_code
_entity_poly.pdbx_strand_id
1 'polypeptide(L)'
;MIVISLSSLSPILAQESTPVRDRISNRCTLVTERVNLITTRYEQNRQRHIERYQNIYKRVSDLVSKLESKGYDVSKLKTDLVQLNTMTQTFAQEYNSVMVELNNSKNHACGNSEGDFRQAITNAKNNLVKARETALEIRVLVNDQIKPELHRILSQIKNN
;
A
#
# COMPACT_ATOMS: atom_id res chain seq x y z
N MET A 1 -35.27 1.41 -78.78
CA MET A 1 -34.07 0.95 -78.01
C MET A 1 -33.86 1.91 -76.88
N ILE A 2 -34.24 1.52 -75.67
CA ILE A 2 -34.12 2.32 -74.47
C ILE A 2 -32.96 1.75 -73.69
N VAL A 3 -31.87 2.53 -73.50
CA VAL A 3 -30.70 2.14 -72.72
C VAL A 3 -30.93 2.62 -71.29
N ILE A 4 -31.12 1.69 -70.39
CA ILE A 4 -31.23 1.97 -68.94
C ILE A 4 -29.84 1.95 -68.37
N SER A 5 -29.31 3.13 -67.97
CA SER A 5 -28.05 3.24 -67.22
C SER A 5 -28.30 2.87 -65.75
N LEU A 6 -27.75 1.76 -65.31
CA LEU A 6 -27.64 1.38 -63.90
C LEU A 6 -26.56 2.25 -63.22
N SER A 7 -26.98 3.22 -62.42
CA SER A 7 -26.09 3.94 -61.52
C SER A 7 -25.72 3.02 -60.37
N SER A 8 -24.44 2.65 -60.27
CA SER A 8 -23.87 1.92 -59.16
C SER A 8 -23.86 2.78 -57.90
N LEU A 9 -24.72 2.45 -56.95
CA LEU A 9 -24.65 2.97 -55.58
C LEU A 9 -23.46 2.32 -54.89
N SER A 10 -22.34 3.03 -54.78
CA SER A 10 -21.24 2.66 -53.89
C SER A 10 -21.70 2.78 -52.46
N PRO A 11 -21.53 1.72 -51.61
CA PRO A 11 -21.78 1.88 -50.18
C PRO A 11 -20.75 2.81 -49.62
N ILE A 12 -21.17 3.94 -49.07
CA ILE A 12 -20.38 4.79 -48.19
C ILE A 12 -20.16 3.94 -46.90
N LEU A 13 -19.04 3.19 -46.87
CA LEU A 13 -18.54 2.64 -45.63
C LEU A 13 -18.25 3.85 -44.74
N ALA A 14 -19.08 4.04 -43.75
CA ALA A 14 -18.88 4.99 -42.69
C ALA A 14 -17.52 4.70 -42.05
N GLN A 15 -16.57 5.54 -42.37
CA GLN A 15 -15.23 5.53 -41.79
C GLN A 15 -15.37 6.06 -40.36
N GLU A 16 -15.74 5.15 -39.45
CA GLU A 16 -15.97 5.43 -38.05
C GLU A 16 -14.67 5.88 -37.41
N SER A 17 -14.59 7.14 -37.27
CA SER A 17 -13.82 7.98 -36.33
C SER A 17 -12.66 7.32 -35.59
N THR A 18 -11.51 7.13 -36.26
CA THR A 18 -10.18 6.91 -35.67
C THR A 18 -9.85 7.87 -34.52
N PRO A 19 -10.22 9.18 -34.53
CA PRO A 19 -9.83 10.11 -33.46
C PRO A 19 -10.50 9.85 -32.10
N VAL A 20 -11.68 9.24 -32.04
CA VAL A 20 -12.33 8.93 -30.75
C VAL A 20 -11.70 7.69 -30.11
N ARG A 21 -11.42 6.68 -30.92
CA ARG A 21 -10.76 5.45 -30.48
C ARG A 21 -9.34 5.71 -29.97
N ASP A 22 -8.59 6.57 -30.66
CA ASP A 22 -7.26 7.00 -30.26
C ASP A 22 -7.27 7.81 -28.94
N ARG A 23 -8.27 8.68 -28.73
CA ARG A 23 -8.44 9.41 -27.46
C ARG A 23 -8.76 8.48 -26.29
N ILE A 24 -9.59 7.47 -26.48
CA ILE A 24 -9.91 6.47 -25.47
C ILE A 24 -8.67 5.65 -25.13
N SER A 25 -7.96 5.15 -26.15
CA SER A 25 -6.71 4.38 -25.97
C SER A 25 -5.66 5.19 -25.22
N ASN A 26 -5.44 6.44 -25.58
CA ASN A 26 -4.51 7.34 -24.90
C ASN A 26 -4.88 7.59 -23.44
N ARG A 27 -6.18 7.78 -23.13
CA ARG A 27 -6.65 7.93 -21.74
C ARG A 27 -6.42 6.68 -20.91
N CYS A 28 -6.67 5.50 -21.47
CA CYS A 28 -6.40 4.21 -20.84
C CYS A 28 -4.92 4.08 -20.48
N THR A 29 -4.04 4.34 -21.42
CA THR A 29 -2.58 4.28 -21.19
C THR A 29 -2.17 5.21 -20.05
N LEU A 30 -2.61 6.46 -20.07
CA LEU A 30 -2.32 7.44 -19.03
C LEU A 30 -2.83 7.02 -17.64
N VAL A 31 -4.03 6.42 -17.55
CA VAL A 31 -4.58 5.93 -16.27
C VAL A 31 -3.74 4.77 -15.76
N THR A 32 -3.41 3.80 -16.61
CA THR A 32 -2.59 2.65 -16.25
C THR A 32 -1.20 3.07 -15.79
N GLU A 33 -0.55 4.00 -16.49
CA GLU A 33 0.74 4.56 -16.09
C GLU A 33 0.67 5.25 -14.72
N ARG A 34 -0.37 6.05 -14.47
CA ARG A 34 -0.57 6.70 -13.16
C ARG A 34 -0.75 5.68 -12.05
N VAL A 35 -1.56 4.64 -12.26
CA VAL A 35 -1.74 3.58 -11.27
C VAL A 35 -0.42 2.85 -11.03
N ASN A 36 0.38 2.58 -12.07
CA ASN A 36 1.71 1.98 -11.92
C ASN A 36 2.65 2.84 -11.07
N LEU A 37 2.73 4.14 -11.33
CA LEU A 37 3.55 5.07 -10.54
C LEU A 37 3.11 5.11 -9.07
N ILE A 38 1.81 5.15 -8.82
CA ILE A 38 1.24 5.11 -7.47
C ILE A 38 1.59 3.80 -6.78
N THR A 39 1.40 2.67 -7.46
CA THR A 39 1.71 1.33 -6.95
C THR A 39 3.18 1.21 -6.56
N THR A 40 4.11 1.64 -7.44
CA THR A 40 5.54 1.62 -7.15
C THR A 40 5.88 2.47 -5.92
N ARG A 41 5.31 3.67 -5.81
CA ARG A 41 5.53 4.56 -4.66
C ARG A 41 5.01 3.96 -3.35
N TYR A 42 3.84 3.34 -3.38
CA TYR A 42 3.29 2.68 -2.20
C TYR A 42 4.11 1.46 -1.80
N GLU A 43 4.61 0.66 -2.75
CA GLU A 43 5.48 -0.47 -2.45
C GLU A 43 6.78 -0.01 -1.77
N GLN A 44 7.43 1.04 -2.28
CA GLN A 44 8.61 1.62 -1.66
C GLN A 44 8.33 2.16 -0.25
N ASN A 45 7.16 2.76 -0.03
CA ASN A 45 6.76 3.23 1.29
C ASN A 45 6.53 2.06 2.25
N ARG A 46 5.83 1.02 1.81
CA ARG A 46 5.61 -0.21 2.56
C ARG A 46 6.93 -0.79 3.04
N GLN A 47 7.86 -1.00 2.12
CA GLN A 47 9.17 -1.57 2.40
C GLN A 47 9.93 -0.75 3.45
N ARG A 48 10.02 0.57 3.27
CA ARG A 48 10.68 1.48 4.24
C ARG A 48 10.07 1.44 5.64
N HIS A 49 8.75 1.32 5.75
CA HIS A 49 8.09 1.21 7.05
C HIS A 49 8.39 -0.12 7.71
N ILE A 50 8.27 -1.24 6.99
CA ILE A 50 8.57 -2.57 7.50
C ILE A 50 10.02 -2.66 7.99
N GLU A 51 10.98 -2.22 7.19
CA GLU A 51 12.41 -2.18 7.56
C GLU A 51 12.64 -1.35 8.84
N ARG A 52 11.97 -0.19 8.95
CA ARG A 52 12.05 0.65 10.15
C ARG A 52 11.54 -0.09 11.39
N TYR A 53 10.39 -0.74 11.30
CA TYR A 53 9.80 -1.47 12.43
C TYR A 53 10.64 -2.69 12.83
N GLN A 54 11.15 -3.44 11.86
CA GLN A 54 12.07 -4.55 12.10
C GLN A 54 13.38 -4.08 12.75
N ASN A 55 13.92 -2.95 12.32
CA ASN A 55 15.13 -2.38 12.93
C ASN A 55 14.87 -1.92 14.38
N ILE A 56 13.70 -1.34 14.68
CA ILE A 56 13.32 -0.99 16.05
C ILE A 56 13.23 -2.28 16.88
N TYR A 57 12.49 -3.28 16.40
CA TYR A 57 12.34 -4.57 17.06
C TYR A 57 13.71 -5.19 17.39
N LYS A 58 14.59 -5.30 16.41
CA LYS A 58 15.93 -5.88 16.59
C LYS A 58 16.74 -5.15 17.66
N ARG A 59 16.82 -3.81 17.56
CA ARG A 59 17.60 -3.00 18.53
C ARG A 59 17.06 -3.13 19.95
N VAL A 60 15.74 -3.12 20.12
CA VAL A 60 15.12 -3.26 21.44
C VAL A 60 15.31 -4.69 21.95
N SER A 61 15.17 -5.72 21.11
CA SER A 61 15.40 -7.12 21.46
C SER A 61 16.85 -7.36 21.93
N ASP A 62 17.83 -6.82 21.19
CA ASP A 62 19.25 -6.93 21.58
C ASP A 62 19.52 -6.25 22.93
N LEU A 63 18.86 -5.12 23.20
CA LEU A 63 18.99 -4.43 24.49
C LEU A 63 18.28 -5.19 25.62
N VAL A 64 17.09 -5.72 25.37
CA VAL A 64 16.35 -6.55 26.32
C VAL A 64 17.21 -7.76 26.78
N SER A 65 17.82 -8.45 25.82
CA SER A 65 18.70 -9.60 26.13
C SER A 65 19.89 -9.20 27.01
N LYS A 66 20.51 -8.04 26.78
CA LYS A 66 21.61 -7.51 27.58
C LYS A 66 21.18 -7.10 28.99
N LEU A 67 19.99 -6.51 29.12
CA LEU A 67 19.44 -6.11 30.42
C LEU A 67 19.05 -7.33 31.25
N GLU A 68 18.42 -8.31 30.63
CA GLU A 68 18.04 -9.57 31.27
C GLU A 68 19.26 -10.33 31.80
N SER A 69 20.34 -10.43 31.01
CA SER A 69 21.59 -11.09 31.43
C SER A 69 22.25 -10.39 32.63
N LYS A 70 21.91 -9.16 32.92
CA LYS A 70 22.34 -8.39 34.10
C LYS A 70 21.35 -8.44 35.26
N GLY A 71 20.28 -9.24 35.15
CA GLY A 71 19.28 -9.43 36.19
C GLY A 71 18.20 -8.34 36.29
N TYR A 72 18.06 -7.48 35.30
CA TYR A 72 16.97 -6.48 35.28
C TYR A 72 15.65 -7.10 34.83
N ASP A 73 14.55 -6.66 35.43
CA ASP A 73 13.20 -7.06 34.98
C ASP A 73 12.85 -6.37 33.65
N VAL A 74 12.72 -7.17 32.60
CA VAL A 74 12.41 -6.76 31.22
C VAL A 74 11.09 -7.35 30.74
N SER A 75 10.27 -7.90 31.62
CA SER A 75 9.02 -8.61 31.28
C SER A 75 8.09 -7.75 30.44
N LYS A 76 7.92 -6.46 30.82
CA LYS A 76 7.11 -5.52 30.07
C LYS A 76 7.65 -5.28 28.66
N LEU A 77 8.97 -5.07 28.51
CA LEU A 77 9.59 -4.87 27.19
C LEU A 77 9.44 -6.09 26.29
N LYS A 78 9.49 -7.31 26.82
CA LYS A 78 9.22 -8.54 26.07
C LYS A 78 7.78 -8.57 25.54
N THR A 79 6.82 -8.22 26.38
CA THR A 79 5.41 -8.09 25.97
C THR A 79 5.22 -7.05 24.88
N ASP A 80 5.81 -5.86 25.05
CA ASP A 80 5.76 -4.77 24.08
C ASP A 80 6.40 -5.17 22.73
N LEU A 81 7.49 -5.95 22.75
CA LEU A 81 8.11 -6.50 21.54
C LEU A 81 7.23 -7.51 20.80
N VAL A 82 6.53 -8.38 21.51
CA VAL A 82 5.55 -9.29 20.89
C VAL A 82 4.45 -8.48 20.21
N GLN A 83 3.93 -7.46 20.89
CA GLN A 83 2.93 -6.55 20.33
C GLN A 83 3.45 -5.82 19.10
N LEU A 84 4.67 -5.26 19.15
CA LEU A 84 5.31 -4.58 18.02
C LEU A 84 5.44 -5.50 16.79
N ASN A 85 5.84 -6.74 17.00
CA ASN A 85 5.96 -7.72 15.92
C ASN A 85 4.59 -8.03 15.30
N THR A 86 3.55 -8.27 16.12
CA THR A 86 2.18 -8.53 15.67
C THR A 86 1.65 -7.35 14.84
N MET A 87 1.78 -6.12 15.36
CA MET A 87 1.32 -4.92 14.66
C MET A 87 2.10 -4.68 13.35
N THR A 88 3.39 -5.01 13.30
CA THR A 88 4.20 -4.94 12.07
C THR A 88 3.68 -5.91 11.01
N GLN A 89 3.28 -7.12 11.41
CA GLN A 89 2.67 -8.09 10.50
C GLN A 89 1.31 -7.63 9.99
N THR A 90 0.47 -7.09 10.88
CA THR A 90 -0.84 -6.51 10.52
C THR A 90 -0.66 -5.38 9.50
N PHE A 91 0.25 -4.44 9.78
CA PHE A 91 0.59 -3.37 8.84
C PHE A 91 1.00 -3.90 7.46
N ALA A 92 1.85 -4.92 7.43
CA ALA A 92 2.31 -5.53 6.18
C ALA A 92 1.16 -6.16 5.38
N GLN A 93 0.22 -6.83 6.05
CA GLN A 93 -0.97 -7.44 5.45
C GLN A 93 -1.94 -6.38 4.91
N GLU A 94 -2.24 -5.35 5.70
CA GLU A 94 -3.12 -4.24 5.28
C GLU A 94 -2.55 -3.51 4.07
N TYR A 95 -1.24 -3.23 4.08
CA TYR A 95 -0.57 -2.61 2.96
C TYR A 95 -0.54 -3.50 1.71
N ASN A 96 -0.40 -4.83 1.88
CA ASN A 96 -0.52 -5.78 0.79
C ASN A 96 -1.92 -5.73 0.15
N SER A 97 -2.98 -5.59 0.96
CA SER A 97 -4.34 -5.42 0.46
C SER A 97 -4.49 -4.14 -0.38
N VAL A 98 -3.80 -3.04 -0.01
CA VAL A 98 -3.73 -1.83 -0.87
C VAL A 98 -3.13 -2.17 -2.23
N MET A 99 -2.04 -2.93 -2.26
CA MET A 99 -1.33 -3.29 -3.50
C MET A 99 -2.18 -4.19 -4.41
N VAL A 100 -2.90 -5.13 -3.81
CA VAL A 100 -3.83 -6.02 -4.54
C VAL A 100 -4.92 -5.19 -5.23
N GLU A 101 -5.56 -4.28 -4.51
CA GLU A 101 -6.62 -3.44 -5.07
C GLU A 101 -6.11 -2.45 -6.14
N LEU A 102 -4.92 -1.88 -5.96
CA LEU A 102 -4.30 -1.04 -6.98
C LEU A 102 -3.96 -1.85 -8.25
N ASN A 103 -3.51 -3.09 -8.10
CA ASN A 103 -3.28 -3.97 -9.25
C ASN A 103 -4.60 -4.38 -9.93
N ASN A 104 -5.64 -4.69 -9.15
CA ASN A 104 -6.98 -4.97 -9.70
C ASN A 104 -7.51 -3.78 -10.50
N SER A 105 -7.31 -2.55 -10.01
CA SER A 105 -7.76 -1.35 -10.74
C SER A 105 -7.15 -1.22 -12.14
N LYS A 106 -5.93 -1.73 -12.38
CA LYS A 106 -5.32 -1.72 -13.72
C LYS A 106 -6.09 -2.55 -14.72
N ASN A 107 -6.65 -3.69 -14.28
CA ASN A 107 -7.42 -4.59 -15.15
C ASN A 107 -8.73 -3.93 -15.60
N HIS A 108 -9.20 -2.92 -14.90
CA HIS A 108 -10.43 -2.18 -15.16
C HIS A 108 -10.19 -0.74 -15.67
N ALA A 109 -8.94 -0.35 -15.89
CA ALA A 109 -8.59 1.00 -16.31
C ALA A 109 -9.08 1.34 -17.73
N CYS A 110 -9.38 0.31 -18.55
CA CYS A 110 -9.76 0.42 -19.94
C CYS A 110 -11.01 -0.40 -20.22
N GLY A 111 -11.99 0.18 -20.92
CA GLY A 111 -13.20 -0.50 -21.31
C GLY A 111 -14.46 -0.07 -20.54
N ASN A 112 -15.47 -0.92 -20.51
CA ASN A 112 -16.80 -0.62 -19.96
C ASN A 112 -16.94 -0.89 -18.46
N SER A 113 -15.83 -1.03 -17.73
CA SER A 113 -15.78 -1.40 -16.31
C SER A 113 -15.41 -0.24 -15.38
N GLU A 114 -15.88 0.98 -15.70
CA GLU A 114 -15.60 2.19 -14.88
C GLU A 114 -16.04 2.02 -13.42
N GLY A 115 -17.15 1.31 -13.18
CA GLY A 115 -17.62 0.98 -11.83
C GLY A 115 -16.62 0.13 -11.06
N ASP A 116 -16.07 -0.90 -11.68
CA ASP A 116 -15.09 -1.80 -11.06
C ASP A 116 -13.77 -1.09 -10.78
N PHE A 117 -13.32 -0.22 -11.69
CA PHE A 117 -12.15 0.64 -11.46
C PHE A 117 -12.34 1.52 -10.24
N ARG A 118 -13.47 2.23 -10.13
CA ARG A 118 -13.79 3.08 -8.99
C ARG A 118 -13.86 2.30 -7.69
N GLN A 119 -14.47 1.11 -7.73
CA GLN A 119 -14.57 0.23 -6.57
C GLN A 119 -13.19 -0.21 -6.09
N ALA A 120 -12.32 -0.68 -6.97
CA ALA A 120 -10.96 -1.08 -6.64
C ALA A 120 -10.15 0.09 -6.01
N ILE A 121 -10.24 1.30 -6.58
CA ILE A 121 -9.59 2.48 -6.01
C ILE A 121 -10.17 2.83 -4.63
N THR A 122 -11.47 2.69 -4.42
CA THR A 122 -12.12 2.93 -3.12
C THR A 122 -11.63 1.92 -2.09
N ASN A 123 -11.58 0.63 -2.45
CA ASN A 123 -11.07 -0.42 -1.59
C ASN A 123 -9.59 -0.17 -1.21
N ALA A 124 -8.75 0.21 -2.20
CA ALA A 124 -7.36 0.57 -1.94
C ALA A 124 -7.23 1.72 -0.93
N LYS A 125 -8.07 2.76 -1.05
CA LYS A 125 -8.11 3.88 -0.09
C LYS A 125 -8.50 3.42 1.32
N ASN A 126 -9.53 2.59 1.44
CA ASN A 126 -10.00 2.08 2.72
C ASN A 126 -8.93 1.21 3.41
N ASN A 127 -8.26 0.34 2.65
CA ASN A 127 -7.15 -0.45 3.18
C ASN A 127 -5.94 0.42 3.58
N LEU A 128 -5.69 1.50 2.85
CA LEU A 128 -4.63 2.45 3.20
C LEU A 128 -4.93 3.20 4.51
N VAL A 129 -6.20 3.50 4.79
CA VAL A 129 -6.62 4.09 6.08
C VAL A 129 -6.26 3.14 7.22
N LYS A 130 -6.63 1.86 7.13
CA LYS A 130 -6.27 0.83 8.12
C LYS A 130 -4.76 0.74 8.35
N ALA A 131 -3.98 0.64 7.27
CA ALA A 131 -2.52 0.59 7.38
C ALA A 131 -1.93 1.85 8.04
N ARG A 132 -2.53 3.02 7.85
CA ARG A 132 -2.12 4.26 8.55
C ARG A 132 -2.48 4.24 10.03
N GLU A 133 -3.64 3.72 10.39
CA GLU A 133 -4.06 3.55 11.78
C GLU A 133 -3.10 2.62 12.51
N THR A 134 -2.81 1.44 11.95
CA THR A 134 -1.80 0.52 12.51
C THR A 134 -0.40 1.16 12.63
N ALA A 135 0.02 1.97 11.65
CA ALA A 135 1.29 2.70 11.74
C ALA A 135 1.31 3.74 12.87
N LEU A 136 0.18 4.41 13.14
CA LEU A 136 0.03 5.32 14.28
C LEU A 136 0.08 4.59 15.61
N GLU A 137 -0.59 3.45 15.73
CA GLU A 137 -0.57 2.59 16.91
C GLU A 137 0.86 2.08 17.20
N ILE A 138 1.60 1.63 16.19
CA ILE A 138 3.02 1.27 16.33
C ILE A 138 3.83 2.46 16.86
N ARG A 139 3.57 3.66 16.36
CA ARG A 139 4.25 4.87 16.85
C ARG A 139 3.95 5.14 18.32
N VAL A 140 2.70 5.00 18.75
CA VAL A 140 2.27 5.12 20.15
C VAL A 140 2.96 4.08 21.01
N LEU A 141 2.91 2.79 20.62
CA LEU A 141 3.59 1.71 21.34
C LEU A 141 5.09 2.02 21.55
N VAL A 142 5.77 2.45 20.50
CA VAL A 142 7.21 2.74 20.57
C VAL A 142 7.52 3.95 21.45
N ASN A 143 6.76 5.05 21.27
CA ASN A 143 7.08 6.30 21.95
C ASN A 143 6.59 6.35 23.40
N ASP A 144 5.41 5.78 23.66
CA ASP A 144 4.71 5.97 24.94
C ASP A 144 4.82 4.76 25.86
N GLN A 145 5.30 3.61 25.35
CA GLN A 145 5.50 2.40 26.14
C GLN A 145 6.95 1.94 26.12
N ILE A 146 7.49 1.56 24.95
CA ILE A 146 8.85 0.96 24.84
C ILE A 146 9.93 1.96 25.30
N LYS A 147 9.93 3.18 24.78
CA LYS A 147 10.97 4.17 25.13
C LYS A 147 10.96 4.55 26.62
N PRO A 148 9.81 4.91 27.24
CA PRO A 148 9.76 5.22 28.66
C PRO A 148 10.21 4.06 29.52
N GLU A 149 9.83 2.83 29.20
CA GLU A 149 10.25 1.65 29.95
C GLU A 149 11.78 1.42 29.86
N LEU A 150 12.36 1.58 28.67
CA LEU A 150 13.81 1.56 28.51
C LEU A 150 14.49 2.64 29.36
N HIS A 151 13.97 3.86 29.36
CA HIS A 151 14.50 4.95 30.20
C HIS A 151 14.39 4.63 31.68
N ARG A 152 13.29 4.05 32.14
CA ARG A 152 13.11 3.61 33.53
C ARG A 152 14.19 2.62 33.96
N ILE A 153 14.43 1.59 33.16
CA ILE A 153 15.46 0.57 33.48
C ILE A 153 16.87 1.18 33.44
N LEU A 154 17.17 2.00 32.43
CA LEU A 154 18.48 2.64 32.30
C LEU A 154 18.77 3.63 33.44
N SER A 155 17.77 4.28 34.02
CA SER A 155 17.92 5.13 35.19
C SER A 155 18.28 4.33 36.44
N GLN A 156 17.75 3.12 36.61
CA GLN A 156 18.13 2.22 37.70
C GLN A 156 19.60 1.80 37.62
N ILE A 157 20.14 1.60 36.42
CA ILE A 157 21.55 1.24 36.21
C ILE A 157 22.50 2.35 36.63
N LYS A 158 22.12 3.61 36.46
CA LYS A 158 22.96 4.76 36.83
C LYS A 158 22.99 5.03 38.32
N ASN A 159 21.99 4.55 39.06
CA ASN A 159 21.85 4.81 40.51
C ASN A 159 22.38 3.65 41.36
N ASN A 160 22.81 2.55 40.76
CA ASN A 160 23.50 1.41 41.38
C ASN A 160 25.00 1.42 41.02
#